data_8c7d93bbabe04b6922d05ac5cde9ec95
#
_entry.id   8c7d93bbabe04b6922d05ac5cde9ec95
#
_cell.length_a   1.000
_cell.length_b   1.000
_cell.length_c   1.000
_cell.angle_alpha   90.00
_cell.angle_beta   90.00
_cell.angle_gamma   90.00
#
_symmetry.space_group_name_H-M   'P 1'
#
loop_
_entity.id
_entity.type
_entity.pdbx_description
1 polymer ?
#
loop_
_entity_poly.entity_id
_entity_poly.type
_entity_poly.pdbx_seq_one_letter_code
_entity_poly.pdbx_strand_id
1 'polypeptide(L)'
;MGDGGIKPTQPKLRTLGTLDLMLIWFGAAIAITEIWAGGLPQLTGLGLMLGLVAIVVGRLIGNGLMGAMARIGADTGLPTMILTRPAFGLRGSYLPAAFNILQLIGWTGWMLFVGFLYMDILAGYVNLPVSADQPAMRYLWVILLGVLCTLWAWGGSRFWQVAQRTGAVLLLLLTVALTVIVLQQYDALSLWQAGTGSPLGILAGADLVIAMSVSWLPLVADYSRYARKPRSGSLGTFWGYFIGGTWMYAVGLLVALATATESPDQMVIQVMGQAGLGWAVAAVVLVLISTVTTTFLDIFSTVVSTQNLWAGFPEKVGNLIVGALGIVTALALDVFAYEPFLLAIGAIFLPAFTVVLTDFYLVADRRVYPSQVAERRGSYWYSEIGRASCRERV
;
A
#
# COMPACT_ATOMS: atom_id res chain seq x y z
N MET A 1 19.00 5.52 -5.17
CA MET A 1 18.77 4.27 -5.89
C MET A 1 19.03 4.55 -7.37
N GLY A 2 20.27 4.50 -7.79
CA GLY A 2 20.67 4.72 -9.17
C GLY A 2 20.78 3.36 -9.87
N ASP A 3 20.26 3.22 -11.06
CA ASP A 3 20.12 2.04 -11.91
C ASP A 3 18.83 1.21 -11.70
N GLY A 4 17.73 1.87 -11.37
CA GLY A 4 16.46 1.24 -11.06
C GLY A 4 15.62 0.74 -12.24
N GLY A 5 16.20 0.57 -13.42
CA GLY A 5 15.48 0.04 -14.58
C GLY A 5 15.05 -1.42 -14.43
N ILE A 6 14.56 -1.97 -15.52
CA ILE A 6 14.10 -3.37 -15.64
C ILE A 6 15.20 -4.44 -15.51
N LYS A 7 16.47 -4.01 -15.37
CA LYS A 7 17.64 -4.90 -15.26
C LYS A 7 17.79 -5.49 -13.85
N PRO A 8 18.42 -6.66 -13.71
CA PRO A 8 18.72 -7.24 -12.41
C PRO A 8 19.61 -6.31 -11.57
N THR A 9 19.28 -6.19 -10.29
CA THR A 9 20.07 -5.40 -9.33
C THR A 9 21.46 -6.01 -9.16
N GLN A 10 22.50 -5.19 -9.33
CA GLN A 10 23.88 -5.64 -9.19
C GLN A 10 24.15 -6.14 -7.75
N PRO A 11 24.98 -7.20 -7.57
CA PRO A 11 25.24 -7.76 -6.24
C PRO A 11 25.73 -6.75 -5.20
N LYS A 12 26.56 -5.77 -5.63
CA LYS A 12 27.07 -4.70 -4.76
C LYS A 12 25.98 -3.76 -4.19
N LEU A 13 24.81 -3.71 -4.82
CA LEU A 13 23.68 -2.90 -4.39
C LEU A 13 22.71 -3.68 -3.50
N ARG A 14 22.89 -4.97 -3.34
CA ARG A 14 22.07 -5.84 -2.49
C ARG A 14 22.54 -5.75 -1.04
N THR A 15 22.18 -4.68 -0.36
CA THR A 15 22.70 -4.33 0.98
C THR A 15 21.68 -4.51 2.11
N LEU A 16 20.38 -4.69 1.80
CA LEU A 16 19.33 -4.72 2.80
C LEU A 16 19.29 -6.06 3.55
N GLY A 17 19.32 -5.99 4.87
CA GLY A 17 19.10 -7.11 5.78
C GLY A 17 17.62 -7.33 6.09
N THR A 18 17.33 -8.31 6.96
CA THR A 18 15.97 -8.62 7.41
C THR A 18 15.34 -7.44 8.13
N LEU A 19 16.09 -6.79 9.03
CA LEU A 19 15.61 -5.66 9.81
C LEU A 19 15.33 -4.43 8.92
N ASP A 20 16.18 -4.17 7.93
CA ASP A 20 15.99 -3.05 7.02
C ASP A 20 14.66 -3.19 6.26
N LEU A 21 14.40 -4.38 5.71
CA LEU A 21 13.15 -4.66 5.00
C LEU A 21 11.94 -4.70 5.94
N MET A 22 12.11 -5.21 7.16
CA MET A 22 11.08 -5.17 8.18
C MET A 22 10.68 -3.73 8.51
N LEU A 23 11.63 -2.83 8.69
CA LEU A 23 11.36 -1.42 8.98
C LEU A 23 10.73 -0.69 7.78
N ILE A 24 11.13 -1.02 6.55
CA ILE A 24 10.51 -0.47 5.33
C ILE A 24 9.03 -0.85 5.27
N TRP A 25 8.70 -2.12 5.43
CA TRP A 25 7.33 -2.62 5.32
C TRP A 25 6.48 -2.27 6.55
N PHE A 26 7.08 -2.22 7.74
CA PHE A 26 6.43 -1.68 8.92
C PHE A 26 6.05 -0.20 8.71
N GLY A 27 6.99 0.62 8.20
CA GLY A 27 6.72 2.02 7.89
C GLY A 27 5.67 2.21 6.80
N ALA A 28 5.63 1.31 5.79
CA ALA A 28 4.60 1.33 4.75
C ALA A 28 3.21 1.01 5.29
N ALA A 29 3.12 0.17 6.33
CA ALA A 29 1.87 -0.17 6.98
C ALA A 29 1.35 0.93 7.93
N ILE A 30 2.20 1.85 8.40
CA ILE A 30 1.78 2.97 9.26
C ILE A 30 1.15 4.07 8.37
N ALA A 31 -0.12 3.88 8.02
CA ALA A 31 -0.86 4.78 7.15
C ALA A 31 -2.30 4.94 7.62
N ILE A 32 -2.88 6.12 7.39
CA ILE A 32 -4.27 6.41 7.77
C ILE A 32 -5.26 5.50 7.03
N THR A 33 -4.96 5.10 5.80
CA THR A 33 -5.77 4.18 5.02
C THR A 33 -5.88 2.79 5.65
N GLU A 34 -4.84 2.34 6.35
CA GLU A 34 -4.88 1.09 7.12
C GLU A 34 -5.82 1.21 8.34
N ILE A 35 -5.79 2.34 9.06
CA ILE A 35 -6.73 2.63 10.15
C ILE A 35 -8.16 2.65 9.60
N TRP A 36 -8.37 3.36 8.50
CA TRP A 36 -9.68 3.43 7.86
C TRP A 36 -10.21 2.05 7.46
N ALA A 37 -9.39 1.25 6.78
CA ALA A 37 -9.78 -0.10 6.39
C ALA A 37 -10.12 -0.99 7.60
N GLY A 38 -9.45 -0.80 8.75
CA GLY A 38 -9.79 -1.48 10.00
C GLY A 38 -11.17 -1.12 10.55
N GLY A 39 -11.68 0.07 10.22
CA GLY A 39 -12.99 0.55 10.63
C GLY A 39 -14.14 0.24 9.67
N LEU A 40 -13.91 -0.48 8.57
CA LEU A 40 -14.95 -0.79 7.59
C LEU A 40 -16.00 -1.77 8.12
N PRO A 41 -17.24 -1.75 7.60
CA PRO A 41 -18.37 -2.53 8.09
C PRO A 41 -18.12 -4.04 8.19
N GLN A 42 -17.29 -4.60 7.29
CA GLN A 42 -16.94 -6.03 7.32
C GLN A 42 -16.21 -6.46 8.59
N LEU A 43 -15.49 -5.54 9.22
CA LEU A 43 -14.77 -5.79 10.47
C LEU A 43 -15.57 -5.34 11.69
N THR A 44 -16.17 -4.13 11.64
CA THR A 44 -16.97 -3.60 12.76
C THR A 44 -18.21 -4.43 13.01
N GLY A 45 -18.86 -4.96 11.97
CA GLY A 45 -20.00 -5.88 12.09
C GLY A 45 -19.66 -7.20 12.77
N LEU A 46 -18.39 -7.58 12.85
CA LEU A 46 -17.93 -8.76 13.61
C LEU A 46 -17.79 -8.47 15.11
N GLY A 47 -17.66 -7.21 15.49
CA GLY A 47 -17.21 -6.81 16.82
C GLY A 47 -15.70 -7.00 17.01
N LEU A 48 -15.19 -6.62 18.18
CA LEU A 48 -13.74 -6.53 18.40
C LEU A 48 -13.05 -7.90 18.31
N MET A 49 -13.56 -8.93 18.98
CA MET A 49 -12.89 -10.24 19.04
C MET A 49 -12.80 -10.91 17.67
N LEU A 50 -13.94 -11.08 16.99
CA LEU A 50 -13.95 -11.76 15.68
C LEU A 50 -13.31 -10.91 14.59
N GLY A 51 -13.41 -9.57 14.68
CA GLY A 51 -12.71 -8.64 13.80
C GLY A 51 -11.18 -8.78 13.91
N LEU A 52 -10.65 -8.88 15.14
CA LEU A 52 -9.22 -9.16 15.36
C LEU A 52 -8.78 -10.51 14.78
N VAL A 53 -9.62 -11.55 14.93
CA VAL A 53 -9.36 -12.86 14.31
C VAL A 53 -9.31 -12.74 12.79
N ALA A 54 -10.27 -12.05 12.17
CA ALA A 54 -10.30 -11.80 10.73
C ALA A 54 -9.06 -11.03 10.26
N ILE A 55 -8.64 -10.00 11.00
CA ILE A 55 -7.43 -9.23 10.73
C ILE A 55 -6.19 -10.15 10.75
N VAL A 56 -5.99 -10.93 11.81
CA VAL A 56 -4.82 -11.81 11.94
C VAL A 56 -4.80 -12.87 10.83
N VAL A 57 -5.92 -13.51 10.56
CA VAL A 57 -6.04 -14.53 9.50
C VAL A 57 -5.77 -13.92 8.13
N GLY A 58 -6.39 -12.79 7.82
CA GLY A 58 -6.18 -12.08 6.56
C GLY A 58 -4.72 -11.65 6.37
N ARG A 59 -4.09 -11.14 7.44
CA ARG A 59 -2.66 -10.77 7.42
C ARG A 59 -1.73 -11.96 7.25
N LEU A 60 -2.00 -13.10 7.91
CA LEU A 60 -1.19 -14.32 7.71
C LEU A 60 -1.21 -14.76 6.26
N ILE A 61 -2.37 -14.76 5.61
CA ILE A 61 -2.51 -15.16 4.21
C ILE A 61 -1.88 -14.11 3.29
N GLY A 62 -2.32 -12.86 3.36
CA GLY A 62 -1.87 -11.79 2.47
C GLY A 62 -0.37 -11.52 2.58
N ASN A 63 0.17 -11.45 3.81
CA ASN A 63 1.60 -11.23 4.01
C ASN A 63 2.43 -12.49 3.72
N GLY A 64 1.83 -13.68 3.81
CA GLY A 64 2.44 -14.91 3.31
C GLY A 64 2.75 -14.82 1.82
N LEU A 65 1.79 -14.34 1.03
CA LEU A 65 1.96 -14.08 -0.40
C LEU A 65 3.01 -12.98 -0.66
N MET A 66 2.97 -11.89 0.10
CA MET A 66 4.00 -10.83 0.03
C MET A 66 5.40 -11.37 0.31
N GLY A 67 5.56 -12.15 1.39
CA GLY A 67 6.84 -12.77 1.76
C GLY A 67 7.35 -13.76 0.71
N ALA A 68 6.44 -14.52 0.09
CA ALA A 68 6.77 -15.43 -1.01
C ALA A 68 7.24 -14.65 -2.24
N MET A 69 6.54 -13.59 -2.63
CA MET A 69 6.94 -12.73 -3.77
C MET A 69 8.23 -11.97 -3.48
N ALA A 70 8.42 -11.48 -2.25
CA ALA A 70 9.65 -10.84 -1.81
C ALA A 70 10.88 -11.75 -1.91
N ARG A 71 10.69 -13.06 -1.65
CA ARG A 71 11.75 -14.04 -1.84
C ARG A 71 12.20 -14.13 -3.29
N ILE A 72 11.26 -14.13 -4.24
CA ILE A 72 11.56 -14.16 -5.68
C ILE A 72 12.37 -12.91 -6.08
N GLY A 73 11.94 -11.73 -5.65
CA GLY A 73 12.66 -10.48 -5.91
C GLY A 73 14.08 -10.47 -5.35
N ALA A 74 14.26 -10.96 -4.13
CA ALA A 74 15.57 -11.07 -3.46
C ALA A 74 16.49 -12.11 -4.14
N ASP A 75 15.94 -13.19 -4.65
CA ASP A 75 16.69 -14.26 -5.32
C ASP A 75 17.18 -13.79 -6.70
N THR A 76 16.28 -13.24 -7.48
CA THR A 76 16.55 -12.84 -8.87
C THR A 76 17.18 -11.45 -9.02
N GLY A 77 16.89 -10.54 -8.09
CA GLY A 77 17.26 -9.12 -8.19
C GLY A 77 16.41 -8.32 -9.18
N LEU A 78 15.27 -8.89 -9.65
CA LEU A 78 14.38 -8.27 -10.63
C LEU A 78 13.22 -7.53 -9.96
N PRO A 79 12.70 -6.45 -10.57
CA PRO A 79 11.50 -5.77 -10.11
C PRO A 79 10.25 -6.61 -10.37
N THR A 80 9.17 -6.33 -9.63
CA THR A 80 7.98 -7.16 -9.58
C THR A 80 7.32 -7.37 -10.94
N MET A 81 7.09 -6.31 -11.70
CA MET A 81 6.41 -6.42 -13.00
C MET A 81 7.23 -7.23 -14.03
N ILE A 82 8.55 -7.24 -13.92
CA ILE A 82 9.41 -8.07 -14.76
C ILE A 82 9.29 -9.55 -14.37
N LEU A 83 9.09 -9.85 -13.09
CA LEU A 83 8.90 -11.20 -12.57
C LEU A 83 7.57 -11.84 -12.98
N THR A 84 6.64 -11.10 -13.56
CA THR A 84 5.43 -11.67 -14.15
C THR A 84 5.69 -12.32 -15.52
N ARG A 85 6.79 -11.96 -16.21
CA ARG A 85 7.12 -12.49 -17.54
C ARG A 85 7.34 -14.00 -17.62
N PRO A 86 8.00 -14.66 -16.65
CA PRO A 86 8.12 -16.13 -16.66
C PRO A 86 6.78 -16.83 -16.74
N ALA A 87 5.78 -16.37 -16.00
CA ALA A 87 4.46 -16.98 -15.94
C ALA A 87 3.55 -16.58 -17.12
N PHE A 88 3.57 -15.31 -17.52
CA PHE A 88 2.63 -14.77 -18.52
C PHE A 88 3.25 -14.53 -19.92
N GLY A 89 4.57 -14.64 -20.04
CA GLY A 89 5.28 -14.19 -21.22
C GLY A 89 5.41 -12.65 -21.27
N LEU A 90 6.17 -12.14 -22.27
CA LEU A 90 6.40 -10.70 -22.40
C LEU A 90 5.09 -9.91 -22.56
N ARG A 91 4.24 -10.32 -23.51
CA ARG A 91 2.97 -9.60 -23.78
C ARG A 91 1.94 -9.79 -22.68
N GLY A 92 1.87 -11.00 -22.10
CA GLY A 92 0.96 -11.28 -21.00
C GLY A 92 1.29 -10.48 -19.74
N SER A 93 2.58 -10.18 -19.51
CA SER A 93 3.00 -9.34 -18.38
C SER A 93 2.51 -7.87 -18.45
N TYR A 94 2.06 -7.44 -19.62
CA TYR A 94 1.50 -6.08 -19.78
C TYR A 94 0.17 -5.93 -19.09
N LEU A 95 -0.61 -7.00 -18.94
CA LEU A 95 -1.91 -6.94 -18.27
C LEU A 95 -1.78 -6.63 -16.76
N PRO A 96 -1.02 -7.41 -15.97
CA PRO A 96 -0.80 -7.04 -14.56
C PRO A 96 -0.10 -5.68 -14.39
N ALA A 97 0.78 -5.29 -15.31
CA ALA A 97 1.41 -3.96 -15.26
C ALA A 97 0.41 -2.83 -15.51
N ALA A 98 -0.52 -2.99 -16.46
CA ALA A 98 -1.58 -2.02 -16.71
C ALA A 98 -2.52 -1.89 -15.50
N PHE A 99 -2.94 -3.00 -14.91
CA PHE A 99 -3.74 -2.96 -13.69
C PHE A 99 -2.99 -2.32 -12.51
N ASN A 100 -1.68 -2.56 -12.40
CA ASN A 100 -0.88 -1.90 -11.36
C ASN A 100 -0.79 -0.38 -11.57
N ILE A 101 -0.66 0.09 -12.80
CA ILE A 101 -0.72 1.52 -13.12
C ILE A 101 -2.06 2.11 -12.67
N LEU A 102 -3.17 1.44 -12.99
CA LEU A 102 -4.51 1.90 -12.62
C LEU A 102 -4.70 1.93 -11.10
N GLN A 103 -4.29 0.87 -10.37
CA GLN A 103 -4.41 0.88 -8.92
C GLN A 103 -3.57 1.97 -8.26
N LEU A 104 -2.35 2.23 -8.75
CA LEU A 104 -1.48 3.25 -8.15
C LEU A 104 -1.96 4.67 -8.42
N ILE A 105 -2.58 4.92 -9.59
CA ILE A 105 -3.31 6.17 -9.84
C ILE A 105 -4.50 6.27 -8.88
N GLY A 106 -5.23 5.17 -8.66
CA GLY A 106 -6.31 5.09 -7.67
C GLY A 106 -5.82 5.41 -6.25
N TRP A 107 -4.71 4.78 -5.80
CA TRP A 107 -4.11 5.08 -4.51
C TRP A 107 -3.64 6.52 -4.40
N THR A 108 -3.00 7.09 -5.45
CA THR A 108 -2.67 8.52 -5.50
C THR A 108 -3.92 9.38 -5.27
N GLY A 109 -5.03 9.04 -5.95
CA GLY A 109 -6.31 9.72 -5.77
C GLY A 109 -6.85 9.60 -4.33
N TRP A 110 -6.81 8.41 -3.74
CA TRP A 110 -7.27 8.17 -2.37
C TRP A 110 -6.45 8.92 -1.34
N MET A 111 -5.12 8.94 -1.48
CA MET A 111 -4.25 9.70 -0.59
C MET A 111 -4.54 11.20 -0.66
N LEU A 112 -4.73 11.76 -1.85
CA LEU A 112 -5.10 13.16 -2.03
C LEU A 112 -6.50 13.46 -1.49
N PHE A 113 -7.46 12.54 -1.65
CA PHE A 113 -8.80 12.67 -1.09
C PHE A 113 -8.79 12.70 0.44
N VAL A 114 -8.07 11.77 1.08
CA VAL A 114 -7.90 11.77 2.55
C VAL A 114 -7.15 13.03 2.98
N GLY A 115 -6.09 13.41 2.27
CA GLY A 115 -5.35 14.64 2.54
C GLY A 115 -6.24 15.89 2.51
N PHE A 116 -7.18 15.97 1.56
CA PHE A 116 -8.16 17.06 1.49
C PHE A 116 -9.02 17.13 2.76
N LEU A 117 -9.54 16.00 3.26
CA LEU A 117 -10.35 15.97 4.48
C LEU A 117 -9.59 16.55 5.69
N TYR A 118 -8.31 16.19 5.81
CA TYR A 118 -7.46 16.71 6.89
C TYR A 118 -7.03 18.17 6.68
N MET A 119 -6.84 18.63 5.46
CA MET A 119 -6.59 20.06 5.17
C MET A 119 -7.79 20.93 5.56
N ASP A 120 -8.98 20.43 5.33
CA ASP A 120 -10.21 21.12 5.69
C ASP A 120 -10.36 21.26 7.21
N ILE A 121 -10.10 20.20 7.96
CA ILE A 121 -10.05 20.23 9.42
C ILE A 121 -8.99 21.23 9.92
N LEU A 122 -7.80 21.23 9.32
CA LEU A 122 -6.73 22.15 9.67
C LEU A 122 -7.15 23.60 9.44
N ALA A 123 -7.81 23.88 8.31
CA ALA A 123 -8.34 25.19 7.98
C ALA A 123 -9.34 25.68 9.06
N GLY A 124 -10.19 24.78 9.55
CA GLY A 124 -11.10 25.07 10.66
C GLY A 124 -10.36 25.43 11.96
N TYR A 125 -9.31 24.71 12.31
CA TYR A 125 -8.52 25.00 13.53
C TYR A 125 -7.80 26.36 13.48
N VAL A 126 -7.40 26.83 12.32
CA VAL A 126 -6.73 28.14 12.15
C VAL A 126 -7.72 29.25 11.76
N ASN A 127 -9.02 28.99 11.88
CA ASN A 127 -10.11 29.93 11.55
C ASN A 127 -9.99 30.57 10.16
N LEU A 128 -9.56 29.80 9.18
CA LEU A 128 -9.63 30.27 7.80
C LEU A 128 -11.11 30.41 7.42
N PRO A 129 -11.51 31.50 6.73
CA PRO A 129 -12.89 31.73 6.30
C PRO A 129 -13.28 30.84 5.12
N VAL A 130 -13.03 29.55 5.26
CA VAL A 130 -13.24 28.51 4.25
C VAL A 130 -14.09 27.42 4.89
N SER A 131 -15.22 27.14 4.25
CA SER A 131 -16.14 26.09 4.70
C SER A 131 -15.99 24.87 3.84
N ALA A 132 -15.90 23.69 4.48
CA ALA A 132 -15.90 22.35 3.85
C ALA A 132 -17.04 22.16 2.85
N ASP A 133 -18.18 22.78 3.10
CA ASP A 133 -19.37 22.69 2.26
C ASP A 133 -19.21 23.38 0.90
N GLN A 134 -18.10 24.10 0.67
CA GLN A 134 -17.86 24.76 -0.60
C GLN A 134 -17.03 23.83 -1.53
N PRO A 135 -17.58 23.39 -2.66
CA PRO A 135 -16.85 22.55 -3.63
C PRO A 135 -15.51 23.15 -4.06
N ALA A 136 -15.40 24.48 -4.10
CA ALA A 136 -14.16 25.19 -4.41
C ALA A 136 -13.00 24.84 -3.48
N MET A 137 -13.27 24.57 -2.19
CA MET A 137 -12.23 24.19 -1.23
C MET A 137 -11.68 22.81 -1.48
N ARG A 138 -12.52 21.86 -1.83
CA ARG A 138 -12.06 20.53 -2.26
C ARG A 138 -11.11 20.64 -3.45
N TYR A 139 -11.46 21.42 -4.47
CA TYR A 139 -10.59 21.65 -5.62
C TYR A 139 -9.26 22.27 -5.19
N LEU A 140 -9.30 23.30 -4.33
CA LEU A 140 -8.10 23.99 -3.86
C LEU A 140 -7.15 23.02 -3.12
N TRP A 141 -7.64 22.28 -2.13
CA TRP A 141 -6.83 21.40 -1.30
C TRP A 141 -6.28 20.21 -2.08
N VAL A 142 -7.10 19.57 -2.92
CA VAL A 142 -6.67 18.44 -3.75
C VAL A 142 -5.60 18.88 -4.75
N ILE A 143 -5.78 20.04 -5.41
CA ILE A 143 -4.78 20.56 -6.35
C ILE A 143 -3.49 20.94 -5.62
N LEU A 144 -3.58 21.64 -4.50
CA LEU A 144 -2.40 22.05 -3.70
C LEU A 144 -1.58 20.84 -3.27
N LEU A 145 -2.22 19.84 -2.66
CA LEU A 145 -1.57 18.62 -2.22
C LEU A 145 -1.03 17.81 -3.40
N GLY A 146 -1.81 17.68 -4.48
CA GLY A 146 -1.39 16.96 -5.66
C GLY A 146 -0.18 17.57 -6.35
N VAL A 147 -0.13 18.91 -6.45
CA VAL A 147 1.04 19.63 -6.97
C VAL A 147 2.24 19.43 -6.04
N LEU A 148 2.05 19.54 -4.72
CA LEU A 148 3.12 19.33 -3.75
C LEU A 148 3.72 17.91 -3.87
N CYS A 149 2.87 16.87 -3.90
CA CYS A 149 3.30 15.48 -4.07
C CYS A 149 4.02 15.24 -5.40
N THR A 150 3.51 15.85 -6.48
CA THR A 150 4.11 15.74 -7.82
C THR A 150 5.48 16.40 -7.89
N LEU A 151 5.62 17.61 -7.34
CA LEU A 151 6.90 18.33 -7.25
C LEU A 151 7.91 17.56 -6.39
N TRP A 152 7.42 16.94 -5.32
CA TRP A 152 8.24 16.08 -4.48
C TRP A 152 8.74 14.86 -5.26
N ALA A 153 7.88 14.19 -6.03
CA ALA A 153 8.26 13.08 -6.89
C ALA A 153 9.28 13.50 -7.96
N TRP A 154 9.23 14.74 -8.42
CA TRP A 154 10.16 15.31 -9.40
C TRP A 154 11.54 15.65 -8.81
N GLY A 155 11.60 16.01 -7.51
CA GLY A 155 12.82 16.48 -6.83
C GLY A 155 13.89 15.42 -6.54
N GLY A 156 13.59 14.13 -6.70
CA GLY A 156 14.53 13.03 -6.62
C GLY A 156 14.78 12.41 -5.24
N SER A 157 15.55 11.32 -5.20
CA SER A 157 15.56 10.31 -4.12
C SER A 157 16.23 10.70 -2.79
N ARG A 158 17.11 11.69 -2.73
CA ARG A 158 17.86 11.99 -1.49
C ARG A 158 17.01 12.64 -0.40
N PHE A 159 16.20 13.62 -0.78
CA PHE A 159 15.32 14.32 0.13
C PHE A 159 14.21 13.40 0.65
N TRP A 160 13.71 12.53 -0.21
CA TRP A 160 12.71 11.53 0.08
C TRP A 160 13.08 10.58 1.23
N GLN A 161 14.31 10.05 1.26
CA GLN A 161 14.72 9.09 2.28
C GLN A 161 14.68 9.66 3.70
N VAL A 162 15.09 10.93 3.87
CA VAL A 162 15.07 11.60 5.17
C VAL A 162 13.64 11.88 5.60
N ALA A 163 12.83 12.46 4.71
CA ALA A 163 11.46 12.82 5.00
C ALA A 163 10.59 11.59 5.29
N GLN A 164 10.77 10.49 4.54
CA GLN A 164 10.04 9.26 4.80
C GLN A 164 10.41 8.63 6.15
N ARG A 165 11.69 8.62 6.52
CA ARG A 165 12.10 8.11 7.85
C ARG A 165 11.51 8.96 8.97
N THR A 166 11.59 10.29 8.85
CA THR A 166 11.03 11.22 9.84
C THR A 166 9.51 11.07 9.92
N GLY A 167 8.83 11.04 8.77
CA GLY A 167 7.38 10.83 8.71
C GLY A 167 6.96 9.49 9.34
N ALA A 168 7.65 8.40 9.05
CA ALA A 168 7.35 7.09 9.63
C ALA A 168 7.51 7.08 11.17
N VAL A 169 8.55 7.73 11.70
CA VAL A 169 8.74 7.84 13.17
C VAL A 169 7.62 8.68 13.80
N LEU A 170 7.27 9.81 13.18
CA LEU A 170 6.20 10.68 13.70
C LEU A 170 4.85 9.98 13.65
N LEU A 171 4.56 9.25 12.57
CA LEU A 171 3.34 8.45 12.47
C LEU A 171 3.30 7.31 13.49
N LEU A 172 4.43 6.66 13.72
CA LEU A 172 4.54 5.64 14.76
C LEU A 172 4.18 6.24 16.14
N LEU A 173 4.74 7.41 16.48
CA LEU A 173 4.43 8.11 17.73
C LEU A 173 2.94 8.49 17.81
N LEU A 174 2.37 8.99 16.72
CA LEU A 174 0.93 9.28 16.65
C LEU A 174 0.08 8.02 16.85
N THR A 175 0.44 6.91 16.21
CA THR A 175 -0.30 5.64 16.34
C THR A 175 -0.23 5.08 17.75
N VAL A 176 0.94 5.20 18.42
CA VAL A 176 1.09 4.84 19.83
C VAL A 176 0.20 5.73 20.69
N ALA A 177 0.24 7.06 20.49
CA ALA A 177 -0.59 8.00 21.23
C ALA A 177 -2.08 7.70 21.01
N LEU A 178 -2.52 7.51 19.77
CA LEU A 178 -3.89 7.16 19.43
C LEU A 178 -4.32 5.87 20.15
N THR A 179 -3.47 4.83 20.13
CA THR A 179 -3.75 3.55 20.80
C THR A 179 -3.92 3.76 22.31
N VAL A 180 -3.01 4.49 22.96
CA VAL A 180 -3.09 4.77 24.41
C VAL A 180 -4.33 5.57 24.76
N ILE A 181 -4.64 6.62 24.00
CA ILE A 181 -5.79 7.48 24.23
C ILE A 181 -7.09 6.70 24.08
N VAL A 182 -7.23 5.88 23.03
CA VAL A 182 -8.42 5.02 22.84
C VAL A 182 -8.60 4.07 24.02
N LEU A 183 -7.55 3.38 24.44
CA LEU A 183 -7.61 2.43 25.56
C LEU A 183 -7.89 3.08 26.92
N GLN A 184 -7.58 4.38 27.07
CA GLN A 184 -7.88 5.15 28.28
C GLN A 184 -9.31 5.71 28.28
N GLN A 185 -9.84 6.07 27.13
CA GLN A 185 -11.14 6.74 27.00
C GLN A 185 -12.30 5.75 26.86
N TYR A 186 -12.06 4.58 26.31
CA TYR A 186 -13.09 3.59 26.01
C TYR A 186 -12.80 2.27 26.72
N ASP A 187 -13.85 1.67 27.25
CA ASP A 187 -13.76 0.35 27.91
C ASP A 187 -13.62 -0.76 26.86
N ALA A 188 -12.36 -1.18 26.62
CA ALA A 188 -12.04 -2.25 25.67
C ALA A 188 -12.73 -3.59 26.04
N LEU A 189 -13.05 -3.83 27.31
CA LEU A 189 -13.72 -5.06 27.72
C LEU A 189 -15.20 -5.06 27.30
N SER A 190 -15.89 -3.92 27.40
CA SER A 190 -17.26 -3.78 26.91
C SER A 190 -17.32 -3.95 25.38
N LEU A 191 -16.36 -3.36 24.66
CA LEU A 191 -16.24 -3.52 23.20
C LEU A 191 -15.91 -4.96 22.79
N TRP A 192 -15.16 -5.69 23.61
CA TRP A 192 -14.85 -7.10 23.37
C TRP A 192 -16.08 -7.99 23.35
N GLN A 193 -17.05 -7.69 24.21
CA GLN A 193 -18.28 -8.47 24.38
C GLN A 193 -19.40 -8.05 23.42
N ALA A 194 -19.30 -6.88 22.80
CA ALA A 194 -20.37 -6.29 21.99
C ALA A 194 -20.54 -6.91 20.58
N GLY A 195 -19.79 -7.94 20.23
CA GLY A 195 -19.83 -8.52 18.87
C GLY A 195 -21.00 -9.46 18.64
N THR A 196 -21.72 -9.26 17.54
CA THR A 196 -22.82 -10.11 17.06
C THR A 196 -22.47 -10.87 15.78
N GLY A 197 -21.20 -10.83 15.36
CA GLY A 197 -20.74 -11.38 14.09
C GLY A 197 -20.88 -12.89 13.97
N SER A 198 -21.16 -13.35 12.75
CA SER A 198 -21.19 -14.78 12.42
C SER A 198 -19.81 -15.29 12.00
N PRO A 199 -19.51 -16.59 12.16
CA PRO A 199 -18.27 -17.18 11.66
C PRO A 199 -18.04 -16.97 10.14
N LEU A 200 -19.11 -16.91 9.34
CA LEU A 200 -19.02 -16.60 7.91
C LEU A 200 -18.56 -15.16 7.66
N GLY A 201 -18.91 -14.22 8.52
CA GLY A 201 -18.44 -12.84 8.46
C GLY A 201 -16.91 -12.72 8.59
N ILE A 202 -16.24 -13.65 9.28
CA ILE A 202 -14.77 -13.69 9.39
C ILE A 202 -14.14 -13.79 8.01
N LEU A 203 -14.74 -14.56 7.08
CA LEU A 203 -14.21 -14.70 5.72
C LEU A 203 -14.28 -13.37 4.95
N ALA A 204 -15.39 -12.63 5.07
CA ALA A 204 -15.54 -11.32 4.43
C ALA A 204 -14.56 -10.30 5.03
N GLY A 205 -14.42 -10.27 6.37
CA GLY A 205 -13.42 -9.43 7.03
C GLY A 205 -11.98 -9.79 6.65
N ALA A 206 -11.67 -11.09 6.60
CA ALA A 206 -10.34 -11.55 6.18
C ALA A 206 -10.05 -11.24 4.72
N ASP A 207 -11.03 -11.32 3.81
CA ASP A 207 -10.88 -10.98 2.39
C ASP A 207 -10.48 -9.51 2.21
N LEU A 208 -11.14 -8.60 2.93
CA LEU A 208 -10.78 -7.19 2.97
C LEU A 208 -9.32 -6.97 3.41
N VAL A 209 -8.88 -7.68 4.45
CA VAL A 209 -7.51 -7.59 4.97
C VAL A 209 -6.49 -8.19 3.99
N ILE A 210 -6.84 -9.31 3.32
CA ILE A 210 -6.04 -9.90 2.25
C ILE A 210 -5.91 -8.92 1.10
N ALA A 211 -7.00 -8.28 0.67
CA ALA A 211 -7.01 -7.34 -0.43
C ALA A 211 -6.02 -6.17 -0.20
N MET A 212 -5.96 -5.62 1.01
CA MET A 212 -4.98 -4.59 1.38
C MET A 212 -3.54 -5.09 1.26
N SER A 213 -3.23 -6.27 1.78
CA SER A 213 -1.88 -6.85 1.67
C SER A 213 -1.52 -7.16 0.22
N VAL A 214 -2.48 -7.66 -0.55
CA VAL A 214 -2.34 -8.01 -1.98
C VAL A 214 -2.11 -6.77 -2.85
N SER A 215 -2.60 -5.61 -2.46
CA SER A 215 -2.36 -4.35 -3.17
C SER A 215 -0.86 -4.00 -3.30
N TRP A 216 -0.04 -4.52 -2.40
CA TRP A 216 1.41 -4.35 -2.41
C TRP A 216 2.17 -5.40 -3.23
N LEU A 217 1.53 -6.54 -3.60
CA LEU A 217 2.20 -7.59 -4.37
C LEU A 217 2.88 -7.06 -5.64
N PRO A 218 2.26 -6.15 -6.41
CA PRO A 218 2.86 -5.57 -7.61
C PRO A 218 4.16 -4.79 -7.37
N LEU A 219 4.48 -4.43 -6.13
CA LEU A 219 5.62 -3.57 -5.75
C LEU A 219 6.65 -4.29 -4.88
N VAL A 220 6.30 -5.43 -4.30
CA VAL A 220 7.10 -6.11 -3.27
C VAL A 220 8.53 -6.37 -3.71
N ALA A 221 8.74 -6.87 -4.93
CA ALA A 221 10.07 -7.18 -5.42
C ALA A 221 10.90 -5.94 -5.77
N ASP A 222 10.27 -4.79 -5.96
CA ASP A 222 10.97 -3.53 -6.23
C ASP A 222 11.85 -3.10 -5.05
N TYR A 223 11.49 -3.52 -3.85
CA TYR A 223 12.25 -3.32 -2.61
C TYR A 223 13.10 -4.54 -2.25
N SER A 224 12.53 -5.74 -2.32
CA SER A 224 13.22 -6.96 -1.87
C SER A 224 14.38 -7.36 -2.80
N ARG A 225 14.42 -6.90 -4.06
CA ARG A 225 15.55 -7.10 -4.98
C ARG A 225 16.88 -6.54 -4.46
N TYR A 226 16.85 -5.65 -3.47
CA TYR A 226 18.02 -5.11 -2.79
C TYR A 226 18.42 -5.91 -1.54
N ALA A 227 17.74 -7.00 -1.23
CA ALA A 227 18.07 -7.86 -0.09
C ALA A 227 19.40 -8.59 -0.30
N ARG A 228 20.16 -8.74 0.78
CA ARG A 228 21.40 -9.52 0.80
C ARG A 228 21.18 -11.02 0.58
N LYS A 229 20.02 -11.54 1.06
CA LYS A 229 19.67 -12.97 1.01
C LYS A 229 18.16 -13.10 0.72
N PRO A 230 17.73 -14.17 0.01
CA PRO A 230 16.31 -14.43 -0.26
C PRO A 230 15.45 -14.51 1.01
N ARG A 231 16.02 -15.16 2.08
CA ARG A 231 15.35 -15.24 3.39
C ARG A 231 15.14 -13.87 4.04
N SER A 232 16.09 -12.95 3.88
CA SER A 232 15.96 -11.58 4.41
C SER A 232 14.83 -10.82 3.70
N GLY A 233 14.72 -10.99 2.36
CA GLY A 233 13.60 -10.45 1.59
C GLY A 233 12.25 -10.94 2.11
N SER A 234 12.11 -12.26 2.21
CA SER A 234 10.87 -12.91 2.64
C SER A 234 10.45 -12.53 4.07
N LEU A 235 11.32 -12.79 5.04
CA LEU A 235 10.99 -12.59 6.46
C LEU A 235 10.84 -11.12 6.84
N GLY A 236 11.68 -10.23 6.29
CA GLY A 236 11.58 -8.80 6.56
C GLY A 236 10.26 -8.23 6.03
N THR A 237 9.88 -8.58 4.81
CA THR A 237 8.60 -8.15 4.22
C THR A 237 7.41 -8.70 4.99
N PHE A 238 7.39 -10.01 5.27
CA PHE A 238 6.30 -10.64 6.00
C PHE A 238 6.07 -9.99 7.37
N TRP A 239 7.10 -9.98 8.22
CA TRP A 239 6.96 -9.51 9.59
C TRP A 239 6.77 -8.00 9.70
N GLY A 240 7.42 -7.22 8.81
CA GLY A 240 7.25 -5.78 8.83
C GLY A 240 5.81 -5.36 8.58
N TYR A 241 5.22 -5.84 7.49
CA TYR A 241 3.84 -5.49 7.15
C TYR A 241 2.82 -6.20 8.05
N PHE A 242 3.12 -7.43 8.53
CA PHE A 242 2.26 -8.15 9.47
C PHE A 242 2.09 -7.38 10.78
N ILE A 243 3.18 -6.96 11.40
CA ILE A 243 3.12 -6.27 12.69
C ILE A 243 2.47 -4.89 12.53
N GLY A 244 2.95 -4.08 11.58
CA GLY A 244 2.43 -2.73 11.36
C GLY A 244 0.97 -2.74 10.91
N GLY A 245 0.63 -3.52 9.89
CA GLY A 245 -0.71 -3.57 9.35
C GLY A 245 -1.74 -4.18 10.31
N THR A 246 -1.37 -5.23 11.06
CA THR A 246 -2.26 -5.79 12.10
C THR A 246 -2.56 -4.75 13.17
N TRP A 247 -1.54 -4.01 13.62
CA TRP A 247 -1.73 -2.96 14.61
C TRP A 247 -2.63 -1.83 14.09
N MET A 248 -2.36 -1.31 12.89
CA MET A 248 -3.16 -0.22 12.31
C MET A 248 -4.64 -0.60 12.11
N TYR A 249 -4.89 -1.80 11.60
CA TYR A 249 -6.28 -2.33 11.47
C TYR A 249 -6.95 -2.53 12.82
N ALA A 250 -6.22 -3.05 13.81
CA ALA A 250 -6.76 -3.22 15.16
C ALA A 250 -7.13 -1.88 15.81
N VAL A 251 -6.30 -0.86 15.63
CA VAL A 251 -6.61 0.52 16.09
C VAL A 251 -7.82 1.06 15.34
N GLY A 252 -7.88 0.88 14.02
CA GLY A 252 -9.03 1.30 13.22
C GLY A 252 -10.34 0.65 13.67
N LEU A 253 -10.33 -0.66 13.85
CA LEU A 253 -11.48 -1.42 14.36
C LEU A 253 -11.91 -0.93 15.75
N LEU A 254 -10.95 -0.77 16.66
CA LEU A 254 -11.22 -0.30 18.01
C LEU A 254 -11.83 1.10 18.01
N VAL A 255 -11.24 2.04 17.23
CA VAL A 255 -11.75 3.41 17.12
C VAL A 255 -13.15 3.44 16.51
N ALA A 256 -13.38 2.72 15.42
CA ALA A 256 -14.68 2.69 14.76
C ALA A 256 -15.80 2.12 15.68
N LEU A 257 -15.51 1.03 16.41
CA LEU A 257 -16.43 0.48 17.39
C LEU A 257 -16.70 1.43 18.56
N ALA A 258 -15.67 2.16 19.00
CA ALA A 258 -15.76 3.08 20.12
C ALA A 258 -16.51 4.39 19.77
N THR A 259 -16.33 4.89 18.56
CA THR A 259 -16.88 6.19 18.11
C THR A 259 -18.11 6.05 17.24
N ALA A 260 -18.43 4.83 16.79
CA ALA A 260 -19.50 4.53 15.83
C ALA A 260 -19.39 5.36 14.54
N THR A 261 -18.15 5.63 14.06
CA THR A 261 -17.88 6.36 12.84
C THR A 261 -17.05 5.54 11.87
N GLU A 262 -17.36 5.66 10.58
CA GLU A 262 -16.65 5.00 9.48
C GLU A 262 -15.80 6.00 8.66
N SER A 263 -15.93 7.30 8.93
CA SER A 263 -15.21 8.34 8.21
C SER A 263 -13.75 8.43 8.69
N PRO A 264 -12.74 8.38 7.79
CA PRO A 264 -11.33 8.29 8.17
C PRO A 264 -10.83 9.53 8.92
N ASP A 265 -11.35 10.71 8.60
CA ASP A 265 -11.03 11.96 9.25
C ASP A 265 -11.62 12.01 10.68
N GLN A 266 -12.87 11.60 10.85
CA GLN A 266 -13.56 11.60 12.12
C GLN A 266 -12.98 10.58 13.10
N MET A 267 -12.59 9.39 12.62
CA MET A 267 -12.01 8.33 13.46
C MET A 267 -10.82 8.83 14.29
N VAL A 268 -9.88 9.54 13.68
CA VAL A 268 -8.68 10.04 14.37
C VAL A 268 -9.00 11.29 15.17
N ILE A 269 -9.77 12.22 14.59
CA ILE A 269 -10.04 13.53 15.21
C ILE A 269 -10.94 13.43 16.42
N GLN A 270 -11.95 12.56 16.44
CA GLN A 270 -12.80 12.37 17.61
C GLN A 270 -12.00 11.89 18.82
N VAL A 271 -11.11 10.93 18.64
CA VAL A 271 -10.28 10.40 19.71
C VAL A 271 -9.23 11.41 20.17
N MET A 272 -8.48 11.99 19.23
CA MET A 272 -7.41 12.92 19.56
C MET A 272 -7.94 14.26 20.08
N GLY A 273 -9.11 14.70 19.59
CA GLY A 273 -9.79 15.92 20.04
C GLY A 273 -10.24 15.85 21.50
N GLN A 274 -10.68 14.67 21.97
CA GLN A 274 -11.02 14.46 23.37
C GLN A 274 -9.80 14.58 24.30
N ALA A 275 -8.60 14.27 23.80
CA ALA A 275 -7.34 14.48 24.54
C ALA A 275 -6.86 15.94 24.52
N GLY A 276 -7.47 16.81 23.70
CA GLY A 276 -7.24 18.23 23.62
C GLY A 276 -6.81 18.72 22.24
N LEU A 277 -7.01 20.01 21.99
CA LEU A 277 -6.78 20.65 20.69
C LEU A 277 -5.34 20.42 20.16
N GLY A 278 -4.34 20.47 21.05
CA GLY A 278 -2.94 20.24 20.63
C GLY A 278 -2.71 18.84 20.03
N TRP A 279 -3.34 17.81 20.58
CA TRP A 279 -3.29 16.46 20.05
C TRP A 279 -4.02 16.33 18.71
N ALA A 280 -5.20 16.96 18.59
CA ALA A 280 -5.95 16.98 17.34
C ALA A 280 -5.14 17.64 16.21
N VAL A 281 -4.57 18.82 16.45
CA VAL A 281 -3.72 19.52 15.46
C VAL A 281 -2.48 18.70 15.11
N ALA A 282 -1.81 18.11 16.10
CA ALA A 282 -0.65 17.24 15.84
C ALA A 282 -1.04 16.04 14.95
N ALA A 283 -2.19 15.41 15.21
CA ALA A 283 -2.68 14.30 14.40
C ALA A 283 -2.94 14.72 12.94
N VAL A 284 -3.62 15.84 12.73
CA VAL A 284 -3.88 16.39 11.38
C VAL A 284 -2.57 16.63 10.62
N VAL A 285 -1.63 17.34 11.24
CA VAL A 285 -0.33 17.64 10.61
C VAL A 285 0.45 16.36 10.27
N LEU A 286 0.44 15.38 11.17
CA LEU A 286 1.16 14.12 10.95
C LEU A 286 0.51 13.27 9.86
N VAL A 287 -0.82 13.24 9.77
CA VAL A 287 -1.52 12.56 8.66
C VAL A 287 -1.21 13.25 7.34
N LEU A 288 -1.18 14.57 7.27
CA LEU A 288 -0.81 15.30 6.06
C LEU A 288 0.63 14.99 5.61
N ILE A 289 1.58 14.93 6.54
CA ILE A 289 2.96 14.52 6.25
C ILE A 289 2.99 13.09 5.70
N SER A 290 2.23 12.17 6.31
CA SER A 290 2.10 10.80 5.83
C SER A 290 1.54 10.74 4.43
N THR A 291 0.45 11.45 4.18
CA THR A 291 -0.20 11.53 2.86
C THR A 291 0.79 11.94 1.79
N VAL A 292 1.55 13.02 2.01
CA VAL A 292 2.54 13.50 1.04
C VAL A 292 3.65 12.47 0.80
N THR A 293 4.16 11.84 1.86
CA THR A 293 5.27 10.87 1.76
C THR A 293 4.85 9.55 1.13
N THR A 294 3.60 9.12 1.31
CA THR A 294 3.08 7.87 0.72
C THR A 294 2.67 8.09 -0.74
N THR A 295 2.00 9.19 -1.05
CA THR A 295 1.59 9.54 -2.42
C THR A 295 2.79 9.60 -3.39
N PHE A 296 3.95 10.05 -2.89
CA PHE A 296 5.18 9.99 -3.68
C PHE A 296 5.52 8.58 -4.16
N LEU A 297 5.36 7.55 -3.29
CA LEU A 297 5.66 6.16 -3.65
C LEU A 297 4.74 5.66 -4.77
N ASP A 298 3.46 6.02 -4.71
CA ASP A 298 2.48 5.62 -5.71
C ASP A 298 2.80 6.26 -7.07
N ILE A 299 3.10 7.56 -7.10
CA ILE A 299 3.49 8.28 -8.32
C ILE A 299 4.76 7.65 -8.91
N PHE A 300 5.81 7.46 -8.11
CA PHE A 300 7.07 6.88 -8.57
C PHE A 300 6.90 5.44 -9.08
N SER A 301 6.19 4.59 -8.33
CA SER A 301 5.98 3.19 -8.69
C SER A 301 5.12 3.02 -9.94
N THR A 302 4.17 3.94 -10.17
CA THR A 302 3.39 3.98 -11.41
C THR A 302 4.28 4.16 -12.63
N VAL A 303 5.25 5.07 -12.54
CA VAL A 303 6.21 5.31 -13.63
C VAL A 303 7.10 4.09 -13.87
N VAL A 304 7.59 3.45 -12.80
CA VAL A 304 8.38 2.21 -12.92
C VAL A 304 7.58 1.10 -13.59
N SER A 305 6.30 0.95 -13.22
CA SER A 305 5.40 -0.03 -13.85
C SER A 305 5.13 0.29 -15.31
N THR A 306 5.01 1.57 -15.67
CA THR A 306 4.87 2.04 -17.05
C THR A 306 6.11 1.69 -17.89
N GLN A 307 7.30 1.72 -17.30
CA GLN A 307 8.54 1.31 -17.98
C GLN A 307 8.59 -0.18 -18.33
N ASN A 308 7.78 -1.05 -17.69
CA ASN A 308 7.63 -2.43 -18.15
C ASN A 308 6.91 -2.51 -19.51
N LEU A 309 5.97 -1.60 -19.76
CA LEU A 309 5.24 -1.48 -21.03
C LEU A 309 6.07 -0.76 -22.08
N TRP A 310 6.70 0.33 -21.69
CA TRP A 310 7.49 1.21 -22.54
C TRP A 310 8.78 1.63 -21.84
N ALA A 311 9.86 0.87 -22.09
CA ALA A 311 11.16 1.03 -21.41
C ALA A 311 11.80 2.42 -21.56
N GLY A 312 11.44 3.20 -22.58
CA GLY A 312 11.91 4.56 -22.82
C GLY A 312 11.02 5.65 -22.21
N PHE A 313 10.02 5.30 -21.37
CA PHE A 313 9.10 6.27 -20.79
C PHE A 313 9.86 7.23 -19.85
N PRO A 314 9.80 8.56 -20.09
CA PRO A 314 10.59 9.53 -19.33
C PRO A 314 10.02 9.68 -17.92
N GLU A 315 10.85 9.45 -16.89
CA GLU A 315 10.43 9.48 -15.48
C GLU A 315 9.76 10.80 -15.07
N LYS A 316 10.38 11.93 -15.43
CA LYS A 316 9.87 13.27 -15.07
C LYS A 316 8.50 13.57 -15.69
N VAL A 317 8.30 13.20 -16.94
CA VAL A 317 7.01 13.36 -17.63
C VAL A 317 5.97 12.44 -17.03
N GLY A 318 6.37 11.20 -16.71
CA GLY A 318 5.52 10.23 -16.05
C GLY A 318 5.01 10.73 -14.70
N ASN A 319 5.89 11.27 -13.86
CA ASN A 319 5.50 11.84 -12.57
C ASN A 319 4.45 12.95 -12.70
N LEU A 320 4.59 13.83 -13.70
CA LEU A 320 3.59 14.89 -13.96
C LEU A 320 2.26 14.32 -14.41
N ILE A 321 2.26 13.36 -15.33
CA ILE A 321 1.04 12.72 -15.83
C ILE A 321 0.32 12.00 -14.70
N VAL A 322 1.04 11.19 -13.91
CA VAL A 322 0.45 10.42 -12.80
C VAL A 322 -0.08 11.35 -11.71
N GLY A 323 0.65 12.41 -11.36
CA GLY A 323 0.19 13.42 -10.43
C GLY A 323 -1.11 14.10 -10.88
N ALA A 324 -1.18 14.50 -12.16
CA ALA A 324 -2.40 15.09 -12.74
C ALA A 324 -3.58 14.09 -12.73
N LEU A 325 -3.34 12.83 -13.12
CA LEU A 325 -4.36 11.78 -13.07
C LEU A 325 -4.81 11.50 -11.63
N GLY A 326 -3.91 11.51 -10.65
CA GLY A 326 -4.24 11.38 -9.24
C GLY A 326 -5.14 12.52 -8.74
N ILE A 327 -4.85 13.78 -9.13
CA ILE A 327 -5.70 14.93 -8.83
C ILE A 327 -7.12 14.72 -9.40
N VAL A 328 -7.23 14.35 -10.68
CA VAL A 328 -8.52 14.11 -11.33
C VAL A 328 -9.28 12.98 -10.62
N THR A 329 -8.58 11.88 -10.28
CA THR A 329 -9.17 10.76 -9.54
C THR A 329 -9.68 11.21 -8.18
N ALA A 330 -8.88 11.96 -7.40
CA ALA A 330 -9.28 12.47 -6.08
C ALA A 330 -10.54 13.34 -6.12
N LEU A 331 -10.70 14.15 -7.18
CA LEU A 331 -11.88 14.99 -7.37
C LEU A 331 -13.14 14.18 -7.71
N ALA A 332 -12.98 13.00 -8.30
CA ALA A 332 -14.07 12.10 -8.68
C ALA A 332 -14.45 11.10 -7.58
N LEU A 333 -13.59 10.89 -6.55
CA LEU A 333 -13.83 9.90 -5.50
C LEU A 333 -14.92 10.34 -4.52
N ASP A 334 -15.56 9.32 -3.95
CA ASP A 334 -16.49 9.39 -2.82
C ASP A 334 -16.04 8.39 -1.75
N VAL A 335 -16.31 8.66 -0.48
CA VAL A 335 -15.96 7.80 0.67
C VAL A 335 -16.43 6.36 0.46
N PHE A 336 -17.62 6.16 -0.10
CA PHE A 336 -18.21 4.84 -0.34
C PHE A 336 -17.50 4.02 -1.43
N ALA A 337 -16.65 4.64 -2.25
CA ALA A 337 -15.88 3.94 -3.28
C ALA A 337 -14.61 3.26 -2.75
N TYR A 338 -14.21 3.50 -1.48
CA TYR A 338 -12.95 2.96 -0.93
C TYR A 338 -12.97 1.44 -0.80
N GLU A 339 -14.01 0.88 -0.21
CA GLU A 339 -14.16 -0.56 -0.04
C GLU A 339 -14.24 -1.30 -1.39
N PRO A 340 -15.12 -0.93 -2.35
CA PRO A 340 -15.15 -1.53 -3.68
C PRO A 340 -13.81 -1.45 -4.42
N PHE A 341 -13.08 -0.34 -4.27
CA PHE A 341 -11.74 -0.18 -4.85
C PHE A 341 -10.76 -1.20 -4.26
N LEU A 342 -10.74 -1.37 -2.93
CA LEU A 342 -9.85 -2.30 -2.27
C LEU A 342 -10.17 -3.76 -2.65
N LEU A 343 -11.44 -4.15 -2.66
CA LEU A 343 -11.87 -5.48 -3.06
C LEU A 343 -11.57 -5.77 -4.55
N ALA A 344 -11.73 -4.78 -5.43
CA ALA A 344 -11.38 -4.93 -6.85
C ALA A 344 -9.87 -5.19 -7.04
N ILE A 345 -9.01 -4.54 -6.25
CA ILE A 345 -7.57 -4.83 -6.23
C ILE A 345 -7.31 -6.28 -5.84
N GLY A 346 -7.93 -6.75 -4.75
CA GLY A 346 -7.84 -8.14 -4.30
C GLY A 346 -8.25 -9.12 -5.40
N ALA A 347 -9.41 -8.89 -6.03
CA ALA A 347 -9.95 -9.74 -7.08
C ALA A 347 -9.05 -9.83 -8.34
N ILE A 348 -8.29 -8.78 -8.64
CA ILE A 348 -7.40 -8.74 -9.82
C ILE A 348 -6.03 -9.35 -9.48
N PHE A 349 -5.40 -8.90 -8.39
CA PHE A 349 -4.00 -9.24 -8.13
C PHE A 349 -3.83 -10.57 -7.40
N LEU A 350 -4.77 -11.02 -6.59
CA LEU A 350 -4.66 -12.31 -5.92
C LEU A 350 -4.53 -13.46 -6.93
N PRO A 351 -5.42 -13.63 -7.92
CA PRO A 351 -5.24 -14.69 -8.93
C PRO A 351 -4.00 -14.47 -9.81
N ALA A 352 -3.71 -13.21 -10.20
CA ALA A 352 -2.56 -12.93 -11.06
C ALA A 352 -1.23 -13.33 -10.37
N PHE A 353 -1.03 -12.93 -9.12
CA PHE A 353 0.19 -13.28 -8.39
C PHE A 353 0.22 -14.72 -7.89
N THR A 354 -0.94 -15.35 -7.67
CA THR A 354 -1.00 -16.81 -7.45
C THR A 354 -0.41 -17.57 -8.62
N VAL A 355 -0.71 -17.18 -9.87
CA VAL A 355 -0.10 -17.77 -11.06
C VAL A 355 1.42 -17.56 -11.07
N VAL A 356 1.92 -16.36 -10.75
CA VAL A 356 3.36 -16.08 -10.68
C VAL A 356 4.05 -16.93 -9.61
N LEU A 357 3.45 -17.06 -8.45
CA LEU A 357 3.99 -17.83 -7.33
C LEU A 357 3.98 -19.33 -7.66
N THR A 358 2.89 -19.84 -8.26
CA THR A 358 2.78 -21.24 -8.70
C THR A 358 3.82 -21.56 -9.76
N ASP A 359 3.98 -20.70 -10.77
CA ASP A 359 5.01 -20.88 -11.78
C ASP A 359 6.40 -20.97 -11.15
N PHE A 360 6.75 -20.04 -10.29
CA PHE A 360 8.08 -20.03 -9.67
C PHE A 360 8.33 -21.21 -8.74
N TYR A 361 7.39 -21.51 -7.83
CA TYR A 361 7.64 -22.49 -6.76
C TYR A 361 7.35 -23.93 -7.17
N LEU A 362 6.38 -24.16 -8.07
CA LEU A 362 5.89 -25.48 -8.41
C LEU A 362 6.28 -25.93 -9.85
N VAL A 363 6.28 -24.99 -10.81
CA VAL A 363 6.54 -25.34 -12.22
C VAL A 363 8.02 -25.17 -12.57
N ALA A 364 8.59 -24.00 -12.27
CA ALA A 364 9.97 -23.67 -12.62
C ALA A 364 11.02 -24.13 -11.59
N ASP A 365 10.60 -24.80 -10.51
CA ASP A 365 11.47 -25.28 -9.44
C ASP A 365 12.47 -24.20 -8.96
N ARG A 366 11.98 -22.96 -8.80
CA ARG A 366 12.75 -21.76 -8.41
C ARG A 366 13.87 -21.37 -9.39
N ARG A 367 13.78 -21.81 -10.64
CA ARG A 367 14.77 -21.50 -11.68
C ARG A 367 14.25 -20.38 -12.58
N VAL A 368 14.67 -19.18 -12.32
CA VAL A 368 14.45 -18.01 -13.20
C VAL A 368 15.83 -17.51 -13.66
N TYR A 369 15.98 -17.28 -14.95
CA TYR A 369 17.21 -16.77 -15.56
C TYR A 369 17.09 -15.24 -15.76
N PRO A 370 17.61 -14.41 -14.83
CA PRO A 370 17.36 -12.96 -14.81
C PRO A 370 17.79 -12.24 -16.10
N SER A 371 18.89 -12.67 -16.73
CA SER A 371 19.35 -12.10 -17.98
C SER A 371 18.35 -12.29 -19.13
N GLN A 372 17.71 -13.47 -19.19
CA GLN A 372 16.76 -13.81 -20.25
C GLN A 372 15.38 -13.17 -20.05
N VAL A 373 14.98 -12.92 -18.80
CA VAL A 373 13.69 -12.27 -18.49
C VAL A 373 13.62 -10.83 -19.00
N ALA A 374 14.76 -10.13 -19.02
CA ALA A 374 14.85 -8.75 -19.51
C ALA A 374 14.89 -8.66 -21.05
N GLU A 375 15.23 -9.75 -21.75
CA GLU A 375 15.41 -9.77 -23.21
C GLU A 375 14.07 -9.89 -23.94
N ARG A 376 13.88 -9.05 -24.98
CA ARG A 376 12.65 -9.08 -25.82
C ARG A 376 12.49 -10.36 -26.66
N ARG A 377 13.56 -11.14 -26.88
CA ARG A 377 13.57 -12.39 -27.63
C ARG A 377 14.20 -13.56 -26.88
N GLY A 378 14.25 -13.46 -25.55
CA GLY A 378 14.75 -14.52 -24.66
C GLY A 378 13.78 -15.68 -24.49
N SER A 379 14.17 -16.67 -23.66
CA SER A 379 13.39 -17.89 -23.38
C SER A 379 11.98 -17.63 -22.81
N TYR A 380 11.71 -16.41 -22.33
CA TYR A 380 10.41 -16.00 -21.76
C TYR A 380 9.58 -15.15 -22.74
N TRP A 381 9.95 -15.11 -24.01
CA TRP A 381 9.16 -14.42 -25.01
C TRP A 381 8.08 -15.32 -25.58
N TYR A 382 6.86 -15.14 -25.09
CA TYR A 382 5.68 -15.86 -25.59
C TYR A 382 4.75 -14.87 -26.28
N SER A 383 4.15 -15.30 -27.39
CA SER A 383 3.14 -14.51 -28.10
C SER A 383 1.76 -14.61 -27.47
N GLU A 384 1.52 -15.62 -26.62
CA GLU A 384 0.22 -15.94 -26.02
C GLU A 384 0.36 -16.18 -24.52
N ILE A 385 -0.66 -15.77 -23.75
CA ILE A 385 -0.77 -16.01 -22.31
C ILE A 385 -0.89 -17.52 -22.05
N GLY A 386 -0.16 -18.05 -21.09
CA GLY A 386 -0.27 -19.45 -20.64
C GLY A 386 0.66 -20.46 -21.33
N ARG A 387 1.40 -20.10 -22.38
CA ARG A 387 2.40 -21.00 -22.97
C ARG A 387 3.59 -21.28 -22.06
N ALA A 388 3.80 -20.44 -21.07
CA ALA A 388 4.87 -20.62 -20.09
C ALA A 388 4.70 -21.86 -19.21
N SER A 389 3.46 -22.25 -18.92
CA SER A 389 3.15 -23.44 -18.12
C SER A 389 3.34 -24.78 -18.87
N CYS A 390 3.43 -24.73 -20.20
CA CYS A 390 3.59 -25.93 -21.06
C CYS A 390 5.05 -26.12 -21.52
N ARG A 391 6.06 -25.66 -20.75
CA ARG A 391 7.45 -25.89 -21.12
C ARG A 391 7.76 -27.37 -21.16
N GLU A 392 7.96 -27.88 -22.37
CA GLU A 392 8.80 -29.05 -22.55
C GLU A 392 10.20 -28.73 -22.00
N ARG A 393 10.63 -29.53 -21.04
CA ARG A 393 12.00 -29.48 -20.52
C ARG A 393 12.89 -30.03 -21.64
N VAL A 394 13.64 -29.16 -22.29
CA VAL A 394 14.81 -29.55 -23.09
C VAL A 394 16.02 -29.57 -22.18
#